data_f852adbceefc8ebea0090429de03d05d
#
_entry.id   f852adbceefc8ebea0090429de03d05d
#
_cell.length_a   1.000
_cell.length_b   1.000
_cell.length_c   1.000
_cell.angle_alpha   90.00
_cell.angle_beta   90.00
_cell.angle_gamma   90.00
#
_symmetry.space_group_name_H-M   'P 1'
#
loop_
_entity.id
_entity.type
_entity.pdbx_description
1 polymer ?
#
loop_
_entity_poly.entity_id
_entity_poly.type
_entity_poly.pdbx_seq_one_letter_code
_entity_poly.pdbx_strand_id
1 'polypeptide(L)'
;MLAIWPLGSVFAQAHSSSEHHAHQQLATQQLELDHGRLWRTDASLREGMERVRAAAADSARQAGSGEQMTPSQSRALAASIQDSVAFMVTHCHLQPEADANLHILLGRLLAADGLPQVLDVLDLYPRYFAHPGWRPITRNRVPER
;
A
#
# COMPACT_ATOMS: atom_id res chain seq x y z
N MET A 1 14.30 -17.89 61.74
CA MET A 1 13.30 -17.04 61.09
C MET A 1 13.69 -16.90 59.63
N LEU A 2 13.02 -17.62 58.76
CA LEU A 2 13.28 -17.65 57.32
C LEU A 2 12.27 -16.73 56.65
N ALA A 3 12.74 -15.69 55.99
CA ALA A 3 11.94 -14.80 55.18
C ALA A 3 11.90 -15.30 53.73
N ILE A 4 10.71 -15.71 53.28
CA ILE A 4 10.43 -16.14 51.89
C ILE A 4 10.02 -14.89 51.09
N TRP A 5 10.78 -14.57 50.04
CA TRP A 5 10.39 -13.58 49.04
C TRP A 5 9.66 -14.27 47.89
N PRO A 6 8.55 -13.74 47.39
CA PRO A 6 7.93 -14.25 46.21
C PRO A 6 8.58 -13.63 44.96
N LEU A 7 9.02 -14.48 44.04
CA LEU A 7 9.43 -14.15 42.70
C LEU A 7 8.20 -13.72 41.89
N GLY A 8 8.09 -12.41 41.67
CA GLY A 8 7.12 -11.87 40.70
C GLY A 8 7.61 -12.09 39.26
N SER A 9 6.92 -12.95 38.52
CA SER A 9 7.15 -13.16 37.10
C SER A 9 6.67 -11.95 36.32
N VAL A 10 7.58 -11.16 35.78
CA VAL A 10 7.27 -10.11 34.83
C VAL A 10 7.22 -10.75 33.45
N PHE A 11 6.02 -11.10 32.99
CA PHE A 11 5.80 -11.40 31.55
C PHE A 11 5.75 -10.09 30.79
N ALA A 12 6.87 -9.71 30.19
CA ALA A 12 6.93 -8.62 29.24
C ALA A 12 6.22 -9.03 27.94
N GLN A 13 5.10 -8.40 27.66
CA GLN A 13 4.43 -8.49 26.36
C GLN A 13 5.21 -7.67 25.35
N ALA A 14 5.97 -8.35 24.49
CA ALA A 14 6.69 -7.76 23.37
C ALA A 14 6.14 -8.34 22.05
N HIS A 15 4.94 -7.93 21.64
CA HIS A 15 4.36 -8.43 20.39
C HIS A 15 3.76 -7.37 19.44
N SER A 16 3.98 -6.06 19.66
CA SER A 16 3.39 -5.04 18.80
C SER A 16 4.36 -4.27 17.91
N SER A 17 5.67 -4.42 18.09
CA SER A 17 6.65 -3.56 17.41
C SER A 17 7.15 -4.13 16.06
N SER A 18 7.07 -5.43 15.83
CA SER A 18 7.69 -6.07 14.68
C SER A 18 6.95 -5.83 13.36
N GLU A 19 5.62 -5.76 13.40
CA GLU A 19 4.82 -5.61 12.17
C GLU A 19 4.91 -4.20 11.58
N HIS A 20 4.91 -3.17 12.43
CA HIS A 20 5.06 -1.79 11.97
C HIS A 20 6.45 -1.53 11.36
N HIS A 21 7.49 -2.15 11.86
CA HIS A 21 8.84 -2.02 11.30
C HIS A 21 8.98 -2.72 9.94
N ALA A 22 8.33 -3.86 9.73
CA ALA A 22 8.37 -4.58 8.46
C ALA A 22 7.73 -3.77 7.32
N HIS A 23 6.57 -3.16 7.55
CA HIS A 23 5.89 -2.32 6.56
C HIS A 23 6.68 -1.04 6.24
N GLN A 24 7.32 -0.41 7.23
CA GLN A 24 8.17 0.75 7.02
C GLN A 24 9.43 0.41 6.21
N GLN A 25 10.03 -0.76 6.43
CA GLN A 25 11.18 -1.22 5.67
C GLN A 25 10.83 -1.45 4.20
N LEU A 26 9.70 -2.08 3.89
CA LEU A 26 9.23 -2.27 2.51
C LEU A 26 8.96 -0.94 1.80
N ALA A 27 8.40 0.04 2.50
CA ALA A 27 8.11 1.36 1.93
C ALA A 27 9.37 2.12 1.48
N THR A 28 10.53 1.86 2.09
CA THR A 28 11.81 2.51 1.77
C THR A 28 12.66 1.74 0.74
N GLN A 29 12.32 0.50 0.42
CA GLN A 29 13.03 -0.28 -0.58
C GLN A 29 12.82 0.30 -1.98
N GLN A 30 13.83 0.11 -2.84
CA GLN A 30 13.76 0.57 -4.24
C GLN A 30 13.08 -0.47 -5.11
N LEU A 31 12.28 0.02 -6.05
CA LEU A 31 11.70 -0.78 -7.12
C LEU A 31 12.72 -0.95 -8.23
N GLU A 32 12.77 -2.14 -8.80
CA GLU A 32 13.67 -2.50 -9.89
C GLU A 32 12.87 -3.00 -11.09
N LEU A 33 13.43 -2.81 -12.29
CA LEU A 33 12.90 -3.37 -13.53
C LEU A 33 13.47 -4.78 -13.76
N ASP A 34 12.74 -5.60 -14.51
CA ASP A 34 13.21 -6.89 -15.02
C ASP A 34 14.22 -6.67 -16.15
N HIS A 35 15.50 -6.47 -15.79
CA HIS A 35 16.56 -6.21 -16.78
C HIS A 35 16.20 -5.06 -17.74
N GLY A 36 15.64 -3.98 -17.21
CA GLY A 36 15.19 -2.82 -17.98
C GLY A 36 13.81 -2.95 -18.61
N ARG A 37 13.08 -4.04 -18.36
CA ARG A 37 11.71 -4.27 -18.83
C ARG A 37 10.70 -4.19 -17.68
N LEU A 38 9.44 -4.01 -18.02
CA LEU A 38 8.36 -4.08 -17.05
C LEU A 38 8.13 -5.56 -16.61
N TRP A 39 7.86 -5.74 -15.32
CA TRP A 39 7.45 -7.02 -14.78
C TRP A 39 6.10 -7.47 -15.38
N ARG A 40 6.00 -8.73 -15.72
CA ARG A 40 4.72 -9.32 -16.18
C ARG A 40 3.74 -9.40 -15.03
N THR A 41 2.47 -9.13 -15.31
CA THR A 41 1.38 -9.19 -14.34
C THR A 41 0.44 -10.34 -14.65
N ASP A 42 -0.16 -10.90 -13.61
CA ASP A 42 -1.29 -11.81 -13.73
C ASP A 42 -2.64 -11.06 -13.64
N ALA A 43 -3.74 -11.79 -13.82
CA ALA A 43 -5.08 -11.20 -13.77
C ALA A 43 -5.42 -10.66 -12.37
N SER A 44 -4.98 -11.37 -11.31
CA SER A 44 -5.26 -10.99 -9.92
C SER A 44 -4.55 -9.70 -9.52
N LEU A 45 -3.28 -9.53 -9.93
CA LEU A 45 -2.58 -8.27 -9.72
C LEU A 45 -3.29 -7.11 -10.42
N ARG A 46 -3.64 -7.29 -11.68
CA ARG A 46 -4.35 -6.24 -12.44
C ARG A 46 -5.69 -5.88 -11.79
N GLU A 47 -6.48 -6.89 -11.38
CA GLU A 47 -7.74 -6.67 -10.68
C GLU A 47 -7.54 -5.93 -9.35
N GLY A 48 -6.58 -6.35 -8.53
CA GLY A 48 -6.30 -5.71 -7.25
C GLY A 48 -5.88 -4.25 -7.41
N MET A 49 -5.01 -3.95 -8.37
CA MET A 49 -4.60 -2.57 -8.64
C MET A 49 -5.74 -1.71 -9.22
N GLU A 50 -6.64 -2.29 -10.02
CA GLU A 50 -7.85 -1.57 -10.47
C GLU A 50 -8.81 -1.26 -9.31
N ARG A 51 -8.92 -2.14 -8.31
CA ARG A 51 -9.69 -1.87 -7.09
C ARG A 51 -9.09 -0.69 -6.31
N VAL A 52 -7.78 -0.66 -6.13
CA VAL A 52 -7.08 0.49 -5.51
C VAL A 52 -7.32 1.77 -6.30
N ARG A 53 -7.17 1.70 -7.62
CA ARG A 53 -7.40 2.84 -8.52
C ARG A 53 -8.83 3.38 -8.42
N ALA A 54 -9.83 2.49 -8.42
CA ALA A 54 -11.23 2.87 -8.28
C ALA A 54 -11.49 3.56 -6.94
N ALA A 55 -10.99 3.01 -5.83
CA ALA A 55 -11.14 3.61 -4.50
C ALA A 55 -10.50 5.00 -4.42
N ALA A 56 -9.30 5.17 -4.99
CA ALA A 56 -8.61 6.46 -5.05
C ALA A 56 -9.37 7.48 -5.92
N ALA A 57 -9.90 7.05 -7.08
CA ALA A 57 -10.70 7.91 -7.95
C ALA A 57 -12.01 8.36 -7.28
N ASP A 58 -12.68 7.46 -6.55
CA ASP A 58 -13.88 7.78 -5.78
C ASP A 58 -13.57 8.79 -4.68
N SER A 59 -12.49 8.58 -3.95
CA SER A 59 -12.02 9.50 -2.91
C SER A 59 -11.67 10.88 -3.47
N ALA A 60 -11.02 10.93 -4.63
CA ALA A 60 -10.70 12.18 -5.31
C ALA A 60 -11.95 12.96 -5.73
N ARG A 61 -13.00 12.26 -6.20
CA ARG A 61 -14.28 12.90 -6.54
C ARG A 61 -15.03 13.43 -5.31
N GLN A 62 -15.00 12.68 -4.19
CA GLN A 62 -15.65 13.06 -2.95
C GLN A 62 -14.96 14.25 -2.27
N ALA A 63 -13.64 14.35 -2.35
CA ALA A 63 -12.88 15.45 -1.79
C ALA A 63 -13.07 16.78 -2.56
N GLY A 64 -13.53 16.72 -3.81
CA GLY A 64 -13.70 17.92 -4.65
C GLY A 64 -12.39 18.63 -4.97
N SER A 65 -12.49 19.79 -5.61
CA SER A 65 -11.32 20.62 -5.96
C SER A 65 -10.89 21.45 -4.74
N GLY A 66 -9.90 20.97 -4.00
CA GLY A 66 -9.25 21.72 -2.92
C GLY A 66 -9.79 21.44 -1.52
N GLU A 67 -10.69 20.49 -1.37
CA GLU A 67 -11.21 20.06 -0.07
C GLU A 67 -10.40 18.88 0.47
N GLN A 68 -10.04 18.93 1.74
CA GLN A 68 -9.39 17.81 2.40
C GLN A 68 -10.42 16.70 2.68
N MET A 69 -9.98 15.45 2.57
CA MET A 69 -10.83 14.32 2.95
C MET A 69 -11.21 14.38 4.42
N THR A 70 -12.46 14.09 4.72
CA THR A 70 -12.91 13.91 6.11
C THR A 70 -12.23 12.66 6.73
N PRO A 71 -12.15 12.59 8.07
CA PRO A 71 -11.64 11.38 8.74
C PRO A 71 -12.39 10.10 8.36
N SER A 72 -13.70 10.19 8.07
CA SER A 72 -14.51 9.08 7.61
C SER A 72 -14.12 8.62 6.20
N GLN A 73 -13.92 9.57 5.28
CA GLN A 73 -13.46 9.27 3.91
C GLN A 73 -12.05 8.65 3.91
N SER A 74 -11.15 9.18 4.74
CA SER A 74 -9.79 8.63 4.87
C SER A 74 -9.80 7.19 5.38
N ARG A 75 -10.64 6.88 6.38
CA ARG A 75 -10.82 5.51 6.88
C ARG A 75 -11.40 4.58 5.82
N ALA A 76 -12.37 5.03 5.04
CA ALA A 76 -12.96 4.25 3.97
C ALA A 76 -11.95 3.92 2.87
N LEU A 77 -11.12 4.90 2.48
CA LEU A 77 -10.03 4.68 1.53
C LEU A 77 -9.01 3.65 2.07
N ALA A 78 -8.58 3.82 3.33
CA ALA A 78 -7.64 2.89 3.95
C ALA A 78 -8.19 1.47 4.01
N ALA A 79 -9.46 1.28 4.36
CA ALA A 79 -10.11 -0.04 4.37
C ALA A 79 -10.14 -0.66 2.95
N SER A 80 -10.51 0.11 1.93
CA SER A 80 -10.52 -0.36 0.54
C SER A 80 -9.13 -0.77 0.04
N ILE A 81 -8.08 -0.04 0.46
CA ILE A 81 -6.69 -0.39 0.14
C ILE A 81 -6.30 -1.69 0.84
N GLN A 82 -6.59 -1.84 2.14
CA GLN A 82 -6.28 -3.05 2.90
C GLN A 82 -6.95 -4.29 2.29
N ASP A 83 -8.22 -4.20 1.92
CA ASP A 83 -8.96 -5.28 1.26
C ASP A 83 -8.34 -5.63 -0.10
N SER A 84 -7.94 -4.64 -0.89
CA SER A 84 -7.31 -4.84 -2.20
C SER A 84 -5.93 -5.47 -2.06
N VAL A 85 -5.14 -5.05 -1.07
CA VAL A 85 -3.83 -5.63 -0.76
C VAL A 85 -3.99 -7.08 -0.30
N ALA A 86 -4.92 -7.37 0.61
CA ALA A 86 -5.22 -8.73 1.06
C ALA A 86 -5.63 -9.64 -0.11
N PHE A 87 -6.43 -9.12 -1.03
CA PHE A 87 -6.80 -9.84 -2.26
C PHE A 87 -5.57 -10.16 -3.10
N MET A 88 -4.69 -9.20 -3.38
CA MET A 88 -3.48 -9.40 -4.17
C MET A 88 -2.54 -10.41 -3.51
N VAL A 89 -2.27 -10.27 -2.22
CA VAL A 89 -1.39 -11.19 -1.47
C VAL A 89 -1.91 -12.63 -1.51
N THR A 90 -3.24 -12.81 -1.52
CA THR A 90 -3.85 -14.15 -1.52
C THR A 90 -3.91 -14.78 -2.93
N HIS A 91 -4.07 -13.98 -3.98
CA HIS A 91 -4.44 -14.50 -5.30
C HIS A 91 -3.38 -14.28 -6.39
N CYS A 92 -2.39 -13.40 -6.19
CA CYS A 92 -1.33 -13.20 -7.18
C CYS A 92 -0.37 -14.39 -7.22
N HIS A 93 0.04 -14.74 -8.44
CA HIS A 93 1.04 -15.79 -8.73
C HIS A 93 2.06 -15.22 -9.70
N LEU A 94 3.02 -14.50 -9.15
CA LEU A 94 4.08 -13.86 -9.92
C LEU A 94 5.40 -14.65 -9.83
N GLN A 95 6.33 -14.32 -10.70
CA GLN A 95 7.72 -14.77 -10.52
C GLN A 95 8.30 -14.15 -9.25
N PRO A 96 9.25 -14.84 -8.54
CA PRO A 96 9.74 -14.39 -7.24
C PRO A 96 10.24 -12.94 -7.21
N GLU A 97 10.97 -12.50 -8.23
CA GLU A 97 11.52 -11.14 -8.31
C GLU A 97 10.41 -10.10 -8.57
N ALA A 98 9.43 -10.43 -9.41
CA ALA A 98 8.25 -9.59 -9.63
C ALA A 98 7.40 -9.48 -8.37
N ASP A 99 7.24 -10.58 -7.63
CA ASP A 99 6.53 -10.63 -6.37
C ASP A 99 7.22 -9.78 -5.30
N ALA A 100 8.55 -9.85 -5.20
CA ALA A 100 9.32 -9.00 -4.29
C ALA A 100 9.13 -7.51 -4.59
N ASN A 101 9.14 -7.11 -5.87
CA ASN A 101 8.84 -5.74 -6.29
C ASN A 101 7.40 -5.33 -5.99
N LEU A 102 6.43 -6.25 -6.19
CA LEU A 102 5.04 -6.00 -5.82
C LEU A 102 4.92 -5.74 -4.31
N HIS A 103 5.56 -6.53 -3.46
CA HIS A 103 5.51 -6.33 -2.01
C HIS A 103 6.04 -4.95 -1.58
N ILE A 104 7.04 -4.39 -2.27
CA ILE A 104 7.50 -3.01 -2.04
C ILE A 104 6.37 -2.01 -2.33
N LEU A 105 5.66 -2.17 -3.46
CA LEU A 105 4.52 -1.33 -3.82
C LEU A 105 3.37 -1.45 -2.82
N LEU A 106 3.02 -2.67 -2.41
CA LEU A 106 1.98 -2.93 -1.42
C LEU A 106 2.34 -2.33 -0.06
N GLY A 107 3.61 -2.43 0.35
CA GLY A 107 4.12 -1.77 1.56
C GLY A 107 3.94 -0.26 1.53
N ARG A 108 4.19 0.39 0.38
CA ARG A 108 3.95 1.83 0.20
C ARG A 108 2.45 2.18 0.23
N LEU A 109 1.58 1.35 -0.33
CA LEU A 109 0.13 1.53 -0.22
C LEU A 109 -0.35 1.46 1.21
N LEU A 110 0.13 0.48 1.98
CA LEU A 110 -0.25 0.31 3.39
C LEU A 110 0.34 1.39 4.30
N ALA A 111 1.48 1.98 3.93
CA ALA A 111 2.10 3.08 4.65
C ALA A 111 1.54 4.46 4.26
N ALA A 112 0.70 4.55 3.22
CA ALA A 112 0.10 5.80 2.79
C ALA A 112 -0.83 6.36 3.87
N ASP A 113 -0.62 7.62 4.24
CA ASP A 113 -1.40 8.34 5.24
C ASP A 113 -2.53 9.18 4.64
N GLY A 114 -2.69 9.15 3.31
CA GLY A 114 -3.76 9.85 2.60
C GLY A 114 -3.76 9.63 1.10
N LEU A 115 -4.72 10.25 0.44
CA LEU A 115 -4.92 10.13 -1.00
C LEU A 115 -3.69 10.52 -1.84
N PRO A 116 -2.92 11.59 -1.53
CA PRO A 116 -1.76 11.95 -2.32
C PRO A 116 -0.73 10.82 -2.43
N GLN A 117 -0.41 10.15 -1.33
CA GLN A 117 0.56 9.04 -1.32
C GLN A 117 0.03 7.82 -2.08
N VAL A 118 -1.27 7.55 -2.00
CA VAL A 118 -1.90 6.49 -2.79
C VAL A 118 -1.78 6.80 -4.28
N LEU A 119 -2.02 8.04 -4.70
CA LEU A 119 -1.87 8.47 -6.09
C LEU A 119 -0.42 8.36 -6.57
N ASP A 120 0.56 8.65 -5.69
CA ASP A 120 1.97 8.47 -6.02
C ASP A 120 2.30 7.01 -6.33
N VAL A 121 1.77 6.06 -5.56
CA VAL A 121 1.95 4.62 -5.82
C VAL A 121 1.26 4.20 -7.12
N LEU A 122 0.06 4.70 -7.40
CA LEU A 122 -0.65 4.42 -8.64
C LEU A 122 0.07 4.97 -9.88
N ASP A 123 0.80 6.09 -9.76
CA ASP A 123 1.65 6.63 -10.81
C ASP A 123 2.96 5.84 -10.99
N LEU A 124 3.47 5.22 -9.91
CA LEU A 124 4.64 4.35 -9.96
C LEU A 124 4.35 2.99 -10.60
N TYR A 125 3.20 2.41 -10.32
CA TYR A 125 2.85 1.05 -10.74
C TYR A 125 3.10 0.77 -12.23
N PRO A 126 2.61 1.58 -13.20
CA PRO A 126 2.80 1.31 -14.63
C PRO A 126 4.24 1.52 -15.11
N ARG A 127 5.12 2.08 -14.28
CA ARG A 127 6.54 2.26 -14.61
C ARG A 127 7.36 0.98 -14.36
N TYR A 128 6.81 0.06 -13.58
CA TYR A 128 7.48 -1.19 -13.20
C TYR A 128 6.71 -2.44 -13.60
N PHE A 129 5.39 -2.35 -13.75
CA PHE A 129 4.51 -3.48 -14.06
C PHE A 129 3.74 -3.27 -15.36
N ALA A 130 3.74 -4.29 -16.23
CA ALA A 130 2.99 -4.28 -17.48
C ALA A 130 1.50 -4.50 -17.19
N HIS A 131 0.69 -3.47 -17.38
CA HIS A 131 -0.76 -3.53 -17.20
C HIS A 131 -1.44 -2.96 -18.43
N PRO A 132 -1.78 -3.79 -19.43
CA PRO A 132 -2.48 -3.34 -20.61
C PRO A 132 -3.80 -2.64 -20.25
N GLY A 133 -4.02 -1.44 -20.80
CA GLY A 133 -5.24 -0.67 -20.56
C GLY A 133 -5.24 0.13 -19.24
N TRP A 134 -4.13 0.17 -18.50
CA TRP A 134 -4.02 1.02 -17.31
C TRP A 134 -4.30 2.48 -17.63
N ARG A 135 -5.17 3.10 -16.83
CA ARG A 135 -5.53 4.52 -16.97
C ARG A 135 -5.10 5.28 -15.72
N PRO A 136 -4.13 6.19 -15.82
CA PRO A 136 -3.76 7.06 -14.71
C PRO A 136 -4.94 7.89 -14.24
N ILE A 137 -4.98 8.21 -12.94
CA ILE A 137 -5.92 9.18 -12.40
C ILE A 137 -5.37 10.57 -12.71
N THR A 138 -6.13 11.35 -13.47
CA THR A 138 -5.75 12.74 -13.76
C THR A 138 -5.83 13.55 -12.47
N ARG A 139 -4.69 14.02 -12.00
CA ARG A 139 -4.66 15.03 -10.94
C ARG A 139 -5.03 16.36 -11.58
N ASN A 140 -6.10 16.99 -11.10
CA ASN A 140 -6.34 18.39 -11.44
C ASN A 140 -5.17 19.20 -10.88
N ARG A 141 -4.14 19.41 -11.72
CA ARG A 141 -3.05 20.32 -11.39
C ARG A 141 -3.66 21.71 -11.40
N VAL A 142 -3.85 22.31 -10.21
CA VAL A 142 -4.11 23.73 -10.10
C VAL A 142 -2.92 24.40 -10.81
N PRO A 143 -3.14 25.20 -11.88
CA PRO A 143 -2.03 25.91 -12.53
C PRO A 143 -1.39 26.81 -11.47
N GLU A 144 -0.12 26.58 -11.20
CA GLU A 144 0.69 27.52 -10.41
C GLU A 144 0.66 28.87 -11.12
N ARG A 145 0.17 29.87 -10.42
CA ARG A 145 0.17 31.27 -10.87
C ARG A 145 1.51 31.90 -10.56
#